data_6e406fc0cb287fda39d93ca467e456e6
#
_entry.id   6e406fc0cb287fda39d93ca467e456e6
#
_cell.length_a   1.000
_cell.length_b   1.000
_cell.length_c   1.000
_cell.angle_alpha   90.00
_cell.angle_beta   90.00
_cell.angle_gamma   90.00
#
_symmetry.space_group_name_H-M   'P 1'
#
loop_
_entity.id
_entity.type
_entity.pdbx_description
1 polymer ?
#
loop_
_entity_poly.entity_id
_entity_poly.type
_entity_poly.pdbx_seq_one_letter_code
_entity_poly.pdbx_strand_id
1 'polypeptide(L)'
;MTHPIITIYSTAICPYCVAAKNFLKSKGLAWNEVRIDTAPGERDKMVALTRRTSVPQIFVGDTHVGGYDDLMALHRAGKFEPLVAAA
;
A
#
# COMPACT_ATOMS: atom_id res chain seq x y z
N MET A 1 -7.64 11.66 -17.43
CA MET A 1 -7.98 10.44 -16.70
C MET A 1 -7.20 10.38 -15.41
N THR A 2 -7.89 10.06 -14.33
CA THR A 2 -7.25 9.95 -13.03
C THR A 2 -6.93 8.48 -12.74
N HIS A 3 -5.74 8.23 -12.24
CA HIS A 3 -5.39 6.91 -11.74
C HIS A 3 -5.91 6.74 -10.32
N PRO A 4 -6.18 5.52 -9.88
CA PRO A 4 -6.51 5.29 -8.48
C PRO A 4 -5.41 5.79 -7.56
N ILE A 5 -5.81 6.35 -6.42
CA ILE A 5 -4.86 6.82 -5.42
C ILE A 5 -4.30 5.60 -4.68
N ILE A 6 -2.97 5.52 -4.62
CA ILE A 6 -2.30 4.48 -3.84
C ILE A 6 -2.05 5.02 -2.45
N THR A 7 -2.45 4.27 -1.43
CA THR A 7 -2.21 4.61 -0.03
C THR A 7 -1.43 3.49 0.63
N ILE A 8 -0.40 3.84 1.38
CA ILE A 8 0.40 2.87 2.12
C ILE A 8 0.42 3.27 3.59
N TYR A 9 0.02 2.35 4.46
CA TYR A 9 0.14 2.50 5.90
C TYR A 9 1.50 1.93 6.31
N SER A 10 2.28 2.70 7.06
CA SER A 10 3.67 2.35 7.34
C SER A 10 4.10 2.82 8.72
N THR A 11 5.32 2.43 9.09
CA THR A 11 6.01 2.94 10.29
C THR A 11 7.41 3.40 9.90
N ALA A 12 8.08 4.11 10.82
CA ALA A 12 9.43 4.65 10.56
C ALA A 12 10.45 3.57 10.26
N ILE A 13 10.37 2.45 10.99
CA ILE A 13 11.33 1.36 10.86
C ILE A 13 10.59 0.13 10.36
N CYS A 14 10.58 -0.02 9.04
CA CYS A 14 9.85 -1.11 8.41
C CYS A 14 10.51 -1.43 7.07
N PRO A 15 11.38 -2.45 7.03
CA PRO A 15 12.08 -2.82 5.79
C PRO A 15 11.12 -3.18 4.65
N TYR A 16 10.01 -3.87 4.96
CA TYR A 16 9.03 -4.21 3.93
C TYR A 16 8.26 -2.99 3.44
N CYS A 17 8.06 -1.99 4.28
CA CYS A 17 7.48 -0.72 3.83
C CYS A 17 8.41 -0.02 2.85
N VAL A 18 9.71 -0.02 3.14
CA VAL A 18 10.72 0.55 2.24
C VAL A 18 10.73 -0.21 0.91
N ALA A 19 10.70 -1.54 0.96
CA ALA A 19 10.68 -2.36 -0.24
C ALA A 19 9.44 -2.09 -1.09
N ALA A 20 8.28 -1.96 -0.45
CA ALA A 20 7.03 -1.66 -1.16
C ALA A 20 7.10 -0.28 -1.82
N LYS A 21 7.60 0.72 -1.10
CA LYS A 21 7.73 2.07 -1.65
C LYS A 21 8.73 2.10 -2.82
N ASN A 22 9.83 1.39 -2.71
CA ASN A 22 10.80 1.30 -3.80
C ASN A 22 10.20 0.63 -5.03
N PHE A 23 9.39 -0.40 -4.83
CA PHE A 23 8.69 -1.04 -5.93
C PHE A 23 7.76 -0.05 -6.65
N LEU A 24 6.94 0.68 -5.89
CA LEU A 24 6.03 1.67 -6.46
C LEU A 24 6.80 2.74 -7.22
N LYS A 25 7.91 3.20 -6.64
CA LYS A 25 8.76 4.21 -7.28
C LYS A 25 9.34 3.69 -8.59
N SER A 26 9.76 2.43 -8.63
CA SER A 26 10.32 1.83 -9.85
C SER A 26 9.30 1.74 -10.97
N LYS A 27 8.01 1.75 -10.63
CA LYS A 27 6.93 1.76 -11.60
C LYS A 27 6.48 3.18 -11.99
N GLY A 28 7.15 4.20 -11.49
CA GLY A 28 6.77 5.58 -11.76
C GLY A 28 5.50 6.01 -11.04
N LEU A 29 5.13 5.34 -9.97
CA LEU A 29 3.89 5.59 -9.25
C LEU A 29 4.13 6.44 -8.02
N ALA A 30 3.19 7.34 -7.73
CA ALA A 30 3.17 8.08 -6.48
C ALA A 30 2.18 7.44 -5.52
N TRP A 31 2.31 7.77 -4.23
CA TRP A 31 1.44 7.22 -3.20
C TRP A 31 1.28 8.22 -2.07
N ASN A 32 0.23 8.04 -1.28
CA ASN A 32 0.07 8.72 0.00
C ASN A 32 0.55 7.79 1.09
N GLU A 33 1.37 8.29 1.99
CA GLU A 33 1.87 7.52 3.11
C GLU A 33 1.17 7.94 4.39
N VAL A 34 0.64 6.96 5.13
CA VAL A 34 0.00 7.19 6.43
C VAL A 34 0.85 6.49 7.49
N ARG A 35 1.45 7.30 8.37
CA ARG A 35 2.33 6.80 9.43
C ARG A 35 1.49 6.44 10.65
N ILE A 36 1.36 5.15 10.91
CA ILE A 36 0.54 4.68 12.04
C ILE A 36 1.25 4.79 13.38
N ASP A 37 2.55 5.05 13.36
CA ASP A 37 3.35 5.20 14.58
C ASP A 37 3.37 6.64 15.08
N THR A 38 3.04 7.61 14.24
CA THR A 38 3.08 9.03 14.62
C THR A 38 1.72 9.72 14.54
N ALA A 39 0.80 9.21 13.73
CA ALA A 39 -0.50 9.83 13.53
C ALA A 39 -1.53 9.14 14.44
N PRO A 40 -2.07 9.81 15.47
CA PRO A 40 -3.02 9.19 16.38
C PRO A 40 -4.26 8.66 15.67
N GLY A 41 -4.70 7.48 16.06
CA GLY A 41 -5.90 6.86 15.50
C GLY A 41 -5.69 6.14 14.17
N GLU A 42 -4.57 6.34 13.49
CA GLU A 42 -4.38 5.73 12.16
C GLU A 42 -4.14 4.22 12.24
N ARG A 43 -3.52 3.73 13.30
CA ARG A 43 -3.38 2.29 13.52
C ARG A 43 -4.74 1.61 13.65
N ASP A 44 -5.62 2.19 14.47
CA ASP A 44 -6.97 1.64 14.67
C ASP A 44 -7.76 1.66 13.36
N LYS A 45 -7.62 2.74 12.60
CA LYS A 45 -8.26 2.84 11.29
C LYS A 45 -7.75 1.79 10.33
N MET A 46 -6.44 1.57 10.29
CA MET A 46 -5.85 0.53 9.46
C MET A 46 -6.39 -0.85 9.84
N VAL A 47 -6.42 -1.17 11.13
CA VAL A 47 -6.93 -2.45 11.61
C VAL A 47 -8.42 -2.62 11.23
N ALA A 48 -9.20 -1.56 11.39
CA ALA A 48 -10.62 -1.60 11.02
C ALA A 48 -10.81 -1.87 9.53
N LEU A 49 -9.96 -1.29 8.68
CA LEU A 49 -10.06 -1.45 7.23
C LEU A 49 -9.51 -2.76 6.72
N THR A 50 -8.44 -3.27 7.34
CA THR A 50 -7.70 -4.42 6.81
C THR A 50 -7.87 -5.67 7.62
N ARG A 51 -8.27 -5.55 8.88
CA ARG A 51 -8.28 -6.61 9.88
C ARG A 51 -6.90 -7.21 10.13
N ARG A 52 -5.86 -6.42 9.86
CA ARG A 52 -4.46 -6.78 10.07
C ARG A 52 -3.78 -5.70 10.91
N THR A 53 -2.76 -6.12 11.64
CA THR A 53 -1.98 -5.21 12.50
C THR A 53 -0.59 -4.94 11.93
N SER A 54 -0.19 -5.65 10.90
CA SER A 54 1.14 -5.52 10.31
C SER A 54 1.20 -4.39 9.30
N VAL A 55 2.39 -3.89 9.05
CA VAL A 55 2.68 -2.92 7.98
C VAL A 55 3.73 -3.53 7.05
N PRO A 56 3.76 -3.14 5.79
CA PRO A 56 2.88 -2.17 5.14
C PRO A 56 1.48 -2.74 4.89
N GLN A 57 0.49 -1.84 4.79
CA GLN A 57 -0.82 -2.18 4.26
C GLN A 57 -1.09 -1.23 3.10
N ILE A 58 -1.36 -1.78 1.94
CA ILE A 58 -1.39 -1.04 0.68
C ILE A 58 -2.80 -1.09 0.10
N PHE A 59 -3.27 0.08 -0.34
CA PHE A 59 -4.55 0.21 -1.03
C PHE A 59 -4.32 0.84 -2.38
N VAL A 60 -5.06 0.38 -3.38
CA VAL A 60 -5.17 1.06 -4.68
C VAL A 60 -6.62 1.49 -4.81
N GLY A 61 -6.86 2.80 -4.64
CA GLY A 61 -8.21 3.29 -4.46
C GLY A 61 -8.84 2.64 -3.24
N ASP A 62 -9.99 2.01 -3.42
CA ASP A 62 -10.68 1.29 -2.35
C ASP A 62 -10.27 -0.19 -2.26
N THR A 63 -9.42 -0.66 -3.15
CA THR A 63 -9.00 -2.05 -3.18
C THR A 63 -7.86 -2.29 -2.22
N HIS A 64 -8.07 -3.18 -1.26
CA HIS A 64 -7.03 -3.58 -0.31
C HIS A 64 -6.11 -4.61 -0.98
N VAL A 65 -4.88 -4.20 -1.26
CA VAL A 65 -3.87 -5.11 -1.80
C VAL A 65 -3.30 -6.00 -0.70
N GLY A 66 -2.97 -5.42 0.43
CA GLY A 66 -2.38 -6.13 1.56
C GLY A 66 -0.97 -5.67 1.84
N GLY A 67 -0.12 -6.59 2.29
CA GLY A 67 1.27 -6.31 2.60
C GLY A 67 2.18 -6.42 1.38
N TYR A 68 3.49 -6.40 1.65
CA TYR A 68 4.49 -6.47 0.59
C TYR A 68 4.40 -7.81 -0.18
N ASP A 69 4.20 -8.93 0.53
CA ASP A 69 4.09 -10.24 -0.12
C ASP A 69 2.88 -10.30 -1.04
N ASP A 70 1.76 -9.73 -0.59
CA ASP A 70 0.54 -9.66 -1.41
C ASP A 70 0.77 -8.80 -2.65
N LEU A 71 1.48 -7.69 -2.50
CA LEU A 71 1.83 -6.81 -3.61
C LEU A 71 2.69 -7.54 -4.64
N MET A 72 3.69 -8.28 -4.20
CA MET A 72 4.56 -9.03 -5.09
C MET A 72 3.80 -10.17 -5.78
N ALA A 73 2.88 -10.82 -5.08
CA ALA A 73 2.06 -11.88 -5.67
C ALA A 73 1.18 -11.32 -6.80
N LEU A 74 0.56 -10.15 -6.57
CA LEU A 74 -0.21 -9.48 -7.61
C LEU A 74 0.65 -9.12 -8.80
N HIS A 75 1.84 -8.58 -8.54
CA HIS A 75 2.76 -8.18 -9.60
C HIS A 75 3.18 -9.40 -10.45
N ARG A 76 3.56 -10.50 -9.80
CA ARG A 76 3.98 -11.71 -10.52
C ARG A 76 2.84 -12.34 -11.30
N ALA A 77 1.61 -12.17 -10.84
CA ALA A 77 0.43 -12.66 -11.55
C ALA A 77 0.00 -11.75 -12.71
N GLY A 78 0.68 -10.61 -12.90
CA GLY A 78 0.33 -9.64 -13.93
C GLY A 78 -0.94 -8.87 -13.63
N LYS A 79 -1.37 -8.82 -12.37
CA LYS A 79 -2.63 -8.18 -11.96
C LYS A 79 -2.45 -6.81 -11.33
N PHE A 80 -1.21 -6.44 -11.00
CA PHE A 80 -0.98 -5.14 -10.35
C PHE A 80 -1.12 -3.99 -11.34
N GLU A 81 -0.48 -4.08 -12.50
CA GLU A 81 -0.53 -3.02 -13.50
C GLU A 81 -1.97 -2.70 -13.95
N PRO A 82 -2.82 -3.70 -14.26
CA PRO A 82 -4.21 -3.40 -14.57
C PRO A 82 -4.95 -2.70 -13.45
N LEU A 83 -4.63 -3.02 -12.19
CA LEU A 83 -5.27 -2.42 -11.04
C LEU A 83 -4.97 -0.93 -10.93
N VAL A 84 -3.70 -0.54 -11.13
CA VAL A 84 -3.31 0.87 -11.05
C VAL A 84 -3.63 1.64 -12.33
N ALA A 85 -3.81 0.95 -13.44
CA ALA A 85 -4.19 1.57 -14.70
C ALA A 85 -5.70 1.78 -14.81
N ALA A 86 -6.50 1.14 -13.95
CA ALA A 86 -7.95 1.30 -13.96
C ALA A 86 -8.30 2.75 -13.61
N ALA A 87 -9.12 3.33 -14.42
CA ALA A 87 -9.50 4.73 -14.24
C ALA A 87 -10.99 4.85 -14.00
#